data_ca107a84d001eb2449f3d98e960f35c8
#
_entry.id   ca107a84d001eb2449f3d98e960f35c8
#
_cell.length_a   1.000
_cell.length_b   1.000
_cell.length_c   1.000
_cell.angle_alpha   90.00
_cell.angle_beta   90.00
_cell.angle_gamma   90.00
#
_symmetry.space_group_name_H-M   'P 1'
#
loop_
_entity.id
_entity.type
_entity.pdbx_description
1 polymer ?
#
loop_
_entity_poly.entity_id
_entity_poly.type
_entity_poly.pdbx_seq_one_letter_code
_entity_poly.pdbx_strand_id
1 'polypeptide(L)'
;MKKISLVTAALLTGLSLNAAVVATLDGNNISDTEVNEFFAPMLRGAKITDLPAEQKKAIIDQYIIQQLVLKDAKAQKIENDPSYKEELERAKEAILVNIYQKKIFDSIKNNDAKAKKYYEANKDKFTKPAQVKAKHILVTNEKEAKDIIVQLSKLSGKALNDKFAQLAKEKSIDKGSSAQGGDLGWFAESTMVKPFADAAFSMKKGTISKTPVKSDFGYHVILKEDARAKSTMSYNEVKAGIESNIKMEEFKELMNKKAQELRQKAKVEYK
;
A
#
# COMPACT_ATOMS: atom_id res chain seq x y z
N MET A 1 57.32 -38.49 -11.25
CA MET A 1 55.92 -38.42 -11.67
C MET A 1 55.06 -38.54 -10.41
N LYS A 2 54.62 -37.40 -9.86
CA LYS A 2 53.71 -37.37 -8.70
C LYS A 2 52.29 -37.10 -9.23
N LYS A 3 51.38 -38.05 -9.02
CA LYS A 3 49.96 -37.94 -9.35
C LYS A 3 49.34 -36.94 -8.41
N ILE A 4 48.82 -35.86 -8.95
CA ILE A 4 47.96 -34.90 -8.25
C ILE A 4 46.56 -35.47 -8.29
N SER A 5 46.07 -35.96 -7.14
CA SER A 5 44.66 -36.36 -6.95
C SER A 5 43.81 -35.07 -6.90
N LEU A 6 42.97 -34.89 -7.91
CA LEU A 6 41.91 -33.92 -7.87
C LEU A 6 40.84 -34.44 -6.87
N VAL A 7 40.77 -33.76 -5.73
CA VAL A 7 39.61 -33.92 -4.84
C VAL A 7 38.46 -33.10 -5.41
N THR A 8 37.59 -33.77 -6.12
CA THR A 8 36.27 -33.23 -6.52
C THR A 8 35.42 -33.15 -5.25
N ALA A 9 35.33 -31.93 -4.71
CA ALA A 9 34.29 -31.60 -3.72
C ALA A 9 32.96 -31.58 -4.43
N ALA A 10 32.21 -32.69 -4.36
CA ALA A 10 30.82 -32.75 -4.77
C ALA A 10 30.02 -31.88 -3.79
N LEU A 11 29.61 -30.70 -4.26
CA LEU A 11 28.52 -29.97 -3.64
C LEU A 11 27.25 -30.81 -3.77
N LEU A 12 26.82 -31.42 -2.67
CA LEU A 12 25.49 -31.99 -2.54
C LEU A 12 24.46 -30.86 -2.58
N THR A 13 24.10 -30.42 -3.79
CA THR A 13 22.86 -29.68 -3.99
C THR A 13 21.74 -30.71 -3.81
N GLY A 14 20.93 -30.51 -2.74
CA GLY A 14 19.70 -31.26 -2.57
C GLY A 14 18.77 -30.95 -3.76
N LEU A 15 18.80 -31.86 -4.76
CA LEU A 15 17.86 -31.84 -5.87
C LEU A 15 16.45 -32.04 -5.30
N SER A 16 15.66 -30.96 -5.27
CA SER A 16 14.22 -31.10 -5.16
C SER A 16 13.73 -31.84 -6.40
N LEU A 17 12.95 -32.88 -6.22
CA LEU A 17 12.52 -33.86 -7.24
C LEU A 17 11.74 -33.27 -8.43
N ASN A 18 11.58 -31.95 -8.54
CA ASN A 18 10.81 -31.24 -9.58
C ASN A 18 11.48 -29.97 -10.13
N ALA A 19 12.76 -29.72 -9.88
CA ALA A 19 13.42 -28.52 -10.40
C ALA A 19 13.82 -28.71 -11.87
N ALA A 20 13.34 -27.86 -12.76
CA ALA A 20 13.70 -27.88 -14.18
C ALA A 20 15.09 -27.25 -14.36
N VAL A 21 15.98 -27.92 -15.12
CA VAL A 21 17.26 -27.32 -15.53
C VAL A 21 17.00 -26.23 -16.56
N VAL A 22 17.44 -25.01 -16.26
CA VAL A 22 17.23 -23.83 -17.13
C VAL A 22 18.51 -23.35 -17.82
N ALA A 23 19.67 -23.73 -17.30
CA ALA A 23 20.97 -23.47 -17.91
C ALA A 23 22.04 -24.44 -17.37
N THR A 24 23.24 -24.41 -17.94
CA THR A 24 24.43 -25.07 -17.40
C THR A 24 25.58 -24.09 -17.35
N LEU A 25 26.37 -24.12 -16.27
CA LEU A 25 27.58 -23.32 -16.11
C LEU A 25 28.74 -24.24 -15.70
N ASP A 26 29.78 -24.30 -16.51
CA ASP A 26 30.95 -25.16 -16.30
C ASP A 26 30.57 -26.65 -16.06
N GLY A 27 29.56 -27.14 -16.74
CA GLY A 27 29.04 -28.51 -16.61
C GLY A 27 28.08 -28.74 -15.41
N ASN A 28 27.83 -27.73 -14.58
CA ASN A 28 26.89 -27.81 -13.47
C ASN A 28 25.51 -27.27 -13.91
N ASN A 29 24.46 -27.99 -13.54
CA ASN A 29 23.10 -27.57 -13.83
C ASN A 29 22.68 -26.39 -12.96
N ILE A 30 22.01 -25.43 -13.57
CA ILE A 30 21.30 -24.34 -12.89
C ILE A 30 19.80 -24.65 -13.02
N SER A 31 19.13 -24.71 -11.88
CA SER A 31 17.69 -24.97 -11.82
C SER A 31 16.86 -23.69 -11.84
N ASP A 32 15.61 -23.81 -12.27
CA ASP A 32 14.60 -22.74 -12.15
C ASP A 32 14.35 -22.34 -10.69
N THR A 33 14.43 -23.29 -9.76
CA THR A 33 14.29 -23.04 -8.32
C THR A 33 15.38 -22.12 -7.80
N GLU A 34 16.65 -22.39 -8.12
CA GLU A 34 17.77 -21.52 -7.70
C GLU A 34 17.63 -20.11 -8.23
N VAL A 35 17.23 -19.94 -9.49
CA VAL A 35 17.03 -18.63 -10.09
C VAL A 35 15.82 -17.92 -9.46
N ASN A 36 14.71 -18.64 -9.22
CA ASN A 36 13.52 -18.09 -8.56
C ASN A 36 13.81 -17.64 -7.13
N GLU A 37 14.56 -18.41 -6.35
CA GLU A 37 14.94 -18.07 -4.98
C GLU A 37 15.84 -16.82 -4.94
N PHE A 38 16.83 -16.76 -5.82
CA PHE A 38 17.75 -15.63 -5.89
C PHE A 38 17.04 -14.32 -6.24
N PHE A 39 16.12 -14.36 -7.20
CA PHE A 39 15.36 -13.19 -7.65
C PHE A 39 13.98 -13.05 -7.00
N ALA A 40 13.67 -13.80 -5.94
CA ALA A 40 12.37 -13.75 -5.27
C ALA A 40 11.87 -12.33 -4.92
N PRO A 41 12.71 -11.41 -4.40
CA PRO A 41 12.28 -10.04 -4.11
C PRO A 41 11.86 -9.26 -5.35
N MET A 42 12.52 -9.50 -6.49
CA MET A 42 12.23 -8.84 -7.78
C MET A 42 11.00 -9.45 -8.45
N LEU A 43 10.85 -10.77 -8.39
CA LEU A 43 9.78 -11.51 -9.03
C LEU A 43 8.42 -11.35 -8.33
N ARG A 44 8.37 -10.92 -7.07
CA ARG A 44 7.14 -10.64 -6.30
C ARG A 44 6.11 -11.79 -6.34
N GLY A 45 6.59 -13.02 -6.31
CA GLY A 45 5.75 -14.23 -6.35
C GLY A 45 5.50 -14.82 -7.75
N ALA A 46 5.92 -14.15 -8.84
CA ALA A 46 5.98 -14.77 -10.16
C ALA A 46 7.14 -15.79 -10.23
N LYS A 47 7.09 -16.71 -11.19
CA LYS A 47 8.19 -17.64 -11.47
C LYS A 47 8.81 -17.30 -12.81
N ILE A 48 10.11 -17.56 -12.98
CA ILE A 48 10.80 -17.36 -14.27
C ILE A 48 10.17 -18.18 -15.40
N THR A 49 9.51 -19.30 -15.05
CA THR A 49 8.77 -20.14 -16.02
C THR A 49 7.56 -19.43 -16.62
N ASP A 50 7.01 -18.43 -15.93
CA ASP A 50 5.81 -17.72 -16.33
C ASP A 50 6.13 -16.47 -17.18
N LEU A 51 7.42 -16.16 -17.33
CA LEU A 51 7.89 -14.98 -18.05
C LEU A 51 8.04 -15.24 -19.57
N PRO A 52 7.90 -14.20 -20.41
CA PRO A 52 8.28 -14.25 -21.81
C PRO A 52 9.74 -14.72 -21.98
N ALA A 53 10.00 -15.44 -23.07
CA ALA A 53 11.30 -16.09 -23.33
C ALA A 53 12.51 -15.14 -23.19
N GLU A 54 12.41 -13.94 -23.74
CA GLU A 54 13.47 -12.92 -23.67
C GLU A 54 13.73 -12.47 -22.22
N GLN A 55 12.68 -12.22 -21.43
CA GLN A 55 12.81 -11.82 -20.04
C GLN A 55 13.37 -12.96 -19.18
N LYS A 56 12.89 -14.18 -19.41
CA LYS A 56 13.41 -15.38 -18.74
C LYS A 56 14.90 -15.53 -19.02
N LYS A 57 15.33 -15.40 -20.30
CA LYS A 57 16.74 -15.49 -20.69
C LYS A 57 17.58 -14.43 -19.99
N ALA A 58 17.12 -13.17 -19.99
CA ALA A 58 17.85 -12.07 -19.36
C ALA A 58 18.07 -12.30 -17.85
N ILE A 59 17.08 -12.85 -17.13
CA ILE A 59 17.20 -13.17 -15.70
C ILE A 59 18.19 -14.33 -15.47
N ILE A 60 18.14 -15.36 -16.31
CA ILE A 60 19.08 -16.48 -16.22
C ILE A 60 20.52 -16.01 -16.52
N ASP A 61 20.70 -15.18 -17.54
CA ASP A 61 22.01 -14.60 -17.87
C ASP A 61 22.56 -13.75 -16.71
N GLN A 62 21.70 -12.96 -16.05
CA GLN A 62 22.09 -12.19 -14.87
C GLN A 62 22.48 -13.09 -13.69
N TYR A 63 21.77 -14.21 -13.49
CA TYR A 63 22.15 -15.20 -12.47
C TYR A 63 23.50 -15.83 -12.77
N ILE A 64 23.74 -16.20 -14.03
CA ILE A 64 25.03 -16.77 -14.48
C ILE A 64 26.18 -15.79 -14.23
N ILE A 65 25.99 -14.51 -14.57
CA ILE A 65 26.99 -13.45 -14.29
C ILE A 65 27.28 -13.39 -12.79
N GLN A 66 26.26 -13.42 -11.95
CA GLN A 66 26.43 -13.41 -10.49
C GLN A 66 27.23 -14.62 -10.00
N GLN A 67 26.99 -15.83 -10.55
CA GLN A 67 27.74 -17.02 -10.19
C GLN A 67 29.21 -16.95 -10.65
N LEU A 68 29.47 -16.36 -11.84
CA LEU A 68 30.82 -16.13 -12.32
C LEU A 68 31.60 -15.16 -11.44
N VAL A 69 30.97 -14.04 -11.04
CA VAL A 69 31.57 -13.06 -10.10
C VAL A 69 31.85 -13.72 -8.74
N LEU A 70 30.93 -14.51 -8.22
CA LEU A 70 31.13 -15.24 -6.96
C LEU A 70 32.31 -16.24 -7.07
N LYS A 71 32.42 -16.94 -8.20
CA LYS A 71 33.54 -17.87 -8.45
C LYS A 71 34.88 -17.14 -8.50
N ASP A 72 34.93 -15.98 -9.14
CA ASP A 72 36.14 -15.15 -9.21
C ASP A 72 36.51 -14.60 -7.83
N ALA A 73 35.56 -14.07 -7.07
CA ALA A 73 35.79 -13.62 -5.69
C ALA A 73 36.36 -14.71 -4.80
N LYS A 74 35.85 -15.94 -4.90
CA LYS A 74 36.41 -17.13 -4.18
C LYS A 74 37.85 -17.47 -4.65
N ALA A 75 38.10 -17.39 -5.96
CA ALA A 75 39.43 -17.61 -6.50
C ALA A 75 40.46 -16.60 -5.99
N GLN A 76 40.03 -15.37 -5.79
CA GLN A 76 40.80 -14.29 -5.18
C GLN A 76 40.85 -14.35 -3.66
N LYS A 77 40.20 -15.32 -3.02
CA LYS A 77 40.17 -15.54 -1.57
C LYS A 77 39.63 -14.34 -0.80
N ILE A 78 38.63 -13.65 -1.36
CA ILE A 78 38.02 -12.46 -0.73
C ILE A 78 37.40 -12.83 0.65
N GLU A 79 37.03 -14.10 0.88
CA GLU A 79 36.58 -14.57 2.19
C GLU A 79 37.66 -14.46 3.31
N ASN A 80 38.93 -14.25 2.96
CA ASN A 80 39.98 -14.02 3.92
C ASN A 80 40.23 -12.54 4.23
N ASP A 81 39.64 -11.63 3.45
CA ASP A 81 39.74 -10.20 3.66
C ASP A 81 39.17 -9.81 5.05
N PRO A 82 39.85 -8.93 5.81
CA PRO A 82 39.36 -8.46 7.09
C PRO A 82 37.98 -7.82 7.02
N SER A 83 37.71 -7.04 5.96
CA SER A 83 36.40 -6.40 5.78
C SER A 83 35.28 -7.40 5.55
N TYR A 84 35.52 -8.47 4.79
CA TYR A 84 34.55 -9.55 4.61
C TYR A 84 34.21 -10.23 5.95
N LYS A 85 35.23 -10.53 6.76
CA LYS A 85 35.05 -11.17 8.07
C LYS A 85 34.24 -10.29 9.02
N GLU A 86 34.57 -8.99 9.05
CA GLU A 86 33.83 -8.01 9.86
C GLU A 86 32.37 -7.91 9.44
N GLU A 87 32.10 -7.77 8.14
CA GLU A 87 30.72 -7.72 7.62
C GLU A 87 29.96 -9.03 7.87
N LEU A 88 30.64 -10.19 7.77
CA LEU A 88 30.02 -11.47 8.05
C LEU A 88 29.59 -11.59 9.52
N GLU A 89 30.46 -11.15 10.46
CA GLU A 89 30.11 -11.18 11.90
C GLU A 89 28.92 -10.23 12.20
N ARG A 90 28.94 -9.01 11.66
CA ARG A 90 27.78 -8.09 11.78
C ARG A 90 26.50 -8.71 11.22
N ALA A 91 26.58 -9.34 10.05
CA ALA A 91 25.43 -10.02 9.45
C ALA A 91 24.90 -11.17 10.31
N LYS A 92 25.80 -11.99 10.89
CA LYS A 92 25.40 -13.08 11.81
C LYS A 92 24.68 -12.54 13.05
N GLU A 93 25.20 -11.48 13.68
CA GLU A 93 24.57 -10.86 14.84
C GLU A 93 23.18 -10.31 14.49
N ALA A 94 23.06 -9.59 13.37
CA ALA A 94 21.78 -9.05 12.89
C ALA A 94 20.76 -10.18 12.62
N ILE A 95 21.18 -11.25 11.95
CA ILE A 95 20.34 -12.42 11.69
C ILE A 95 19.88 -13.06 13.00
N LEU A 96 20.78 -13.21 13.97
CA LEU A 96 20.45 -13.82 15.28
C LEU A 96 19.38 -12.99 16.01
N VAL A 97 19.54 -11.67 16.06
CA VAL A 97 18.55 -10.75 16.66
C VAL A 97 17.21 -10.81 15.93
N ASN A 98 17.24 -10.77 14.60
CA ASN A 98 16.02 -10.83 13.79
C ASN A 98 15.26 -12.15 13.98
N ILE A 99 15.95 -13.29 13.99
CA ILE A 99 15.33 -14.61 14.24
C ILE A 99 14.76 -14.68 15.66
N TYR A 100 15.47 -14.13 16.65
CA TYR A 100 14.99 -14.08 18.03
C TYR A 100 13.70 -13.26 18.15
N GLN A 101 13.68 -12.06 17.58
CA GLN A 101 12.50 -11.20 17.55
C GLN A 101 11.34 -11.86 16.80
N LYS A 102 11.63 -12.49 15.66
CA LYS A 102 10.61 -13.24 14.90
C LYS A 102 10.00 -14.37 15.72
N LYS A 103 10.80 -15.13 16.46
CA LYS A 103 10.28 -16.19 17.34
C LYS A 103 9.35 -15.65 18.43
N ILE A 104 9.68 -14.49 19.03
CA ILE A 104 8.81 -13.83 19.99
C ILE A 104 7.51 -13.40 19.31
N PHE A 105 7.58 -12.75 18.16
CA PHE A 105 6.41 -12.32 17.39
C PHE A 105 5.50 -13.49 17.02
N ASP A 106 6.07 -14.59 16.52
CA ASP A 106 5.33 -15.78 16.11
C ASP A 106 4.69 -16.52 17.29
N SER A 107 5.24 -16.36 18.51
CA SER A 107 4.66 -16.93 19.74
C SER A 107 3.38 -16.25 20.20
N ILE A 108 3.14 -15.02 19.75
CA ILE A 108 1.93 -14.25 20.07
C ILE A 108 0.76 -14.80 19.25
N LYS A 109 -0.24 -15.34 19.93
CA LYS A 109 -1.44 -15.88 19.28
C LYS A 109 -2.48 -14.78 19.07
N ASN A 110 -3.17 -14.84 17.93
CA ASN A 110 -4.33 -13.99 17.71
C ASN A 110 -5.39 -14.25 18.78
N ASN A 111 -6.05 -13.18 19.24
CA ASN A 111 -7.08 -13.24 20.26
C ASN A 111 -8.36 -12.56 19.77
N ASP A 112 -9.29 -13.36 19.25
CA ASP A 112 -10.57 -12.90 18.72
C ASP A 112 -11.39 -12.11 19.75
N ALA A 113 -11.36 -12.51 21.02
CA ALA A 113 -12.08 -11.80 22.07
C ALA A 113 -11.52 -10.39 22.31
N LYS A 114 -10.19 -10.24 22.32
CA LYS A 114 -9.55 -8.91 22.38
C LYS A 114 -9.88 -8.09 21.16
N ALA A 115 -9.84 -8.69 19.95
CA ALA A 115 -10.13 -8.01 18.71
C ALA A 115 -11.60 -7.52 18.67
N LYS A 116 -12.55 -8.34 19.08
CA LYS A 116 -13.96 -7.94 19.21
C LYS A 116 -14.15 -6.81 20.22
N LYS A 117 -13.53 -6.92 21.39
CA LYS A 117 -13.59 -5.87 22.43
C LYS A 117 -13.03 -4.54 21.91
N TYR A 118 -11.91 -4.59 21.17
CA TYR A 118 -11.34 -3.41 20.53
C TYR A 118 -12.27 -2.80 19.49
N TYR A 119 -12.87 -3.61 18.62
CA TYR A 119 -13.83 -3.16 17.62
C TYR A 119 -15.04 -2.48 18.28
N GLU A 120 -15.67 -3.12 19.27
CA GLU A 120 -16.84 -2.56 19.97
C GLU A 120 -16.53 -1.22 20.63
N ALA A 121 -15.36 -1.10 21.28
CA ALA A 121 -14.92 0.13 21.94
C ALA A 121 -14.48 1.24 20.98
N ASN A 122 -14.25 0.92 19.70
CA ASN A 122 -13.68 1.86 18.72
C ASN A 122 -14.45 1.90 17.40
N LYS A 123 -15.76 1.65 17.41
CA LYS A 123 -16.61 1.61 16.19
C LYS A 123 -16.47 2.84 15.32
N ASP A 124 -16.24 4.00 15.91
CA ASP A 124 -16.08 5.25 15.16
C ASP A 124 -14.84 5.23 14.23
N LYS A 125 -13.77 4.54 14.64
CA LYS A 125 -12.56 4.37 13.80
C LYS A 125 -12.82 3.54 12.54
N PHE A 126 -13.86 2.72 12.54
CA PHE A 126 -14.26 1.86 11.45
C PHE A 126 -15.48 2.40 10.68
N THR A 127 -15.86 3.64 10.97
CA THR A 127 -17.01 4.28 10.37
C THR A 127 -16.58 5.22 9.24
N LYS A 128 -17.10 4.96 8.05
CA LYS A 128 -16.97 5.85 6.90
C LYS A 128 -18.07 6.89 6.99
N PRO A 129 -17.75 8.19 6.94
CA PRO A 129 -18.75 9.24 6.96
C PRO A 129 -19.68 9.14 5.74
N ALA A 130 -20.87 9.72 5.85
CA ALA A 130 -21.71 9.97 4.70
C ALA A 130 -20.96 10.86 3.70
N GLN A 131 -21.17 10.61 2.41
CA GLN A 131 -20.56 11.37 1.33
C GLN A 131 -21.60 11.75 0.28
N VAL A 132 -21.38 12.89 -0.35
CA VAL A 132 -22.14 13.35 -1.50
C VAL A 132 -21.19 13.51 -2.68
N LYS A 133 -21.66 13.14 -3.88
CA LYS A 133 -21.03 13.49 -5.14
C LYS A 133 -21.83 14.62 -5.77
N ALA A 134 -21.18 15.76 -6.06
CA ALA A 134 -21.86 16.90 -6.61
C ALA A 134 -21.00 17.70 -7.58
N LYS A 135 -21.67 18.49 -8.40
CA LYS A 135 -21.10 19.59 -9.18
C LYS A 135 -21.57 20.90 -8.63
N HIS A 136 -20.80 21.96 -8.85
CA HIS A 136 -21.25 23.30 -8.54
C HIS A 136 -20.86 24.34 -9.60
N ILE A 137 -21.62 25.43 -9.60
CA ILE A 137 -21.29 26.67 -10.31
C ILE A 137 -21.24 27.76 -9.26
N LEU A 138 -20.12 28.43 -9.12
CA LEU A 138 -19.94 29.54 -8.19
C LEU A 138 -19.94 30.85 -8.97
N VAL A 139 -20.78 31.82 -8.55
CA VAL A 139 -20.86 33.16 -9.13
C VAL A 139 -20.86 34.24 -8.06
N THR A 140 -20.55 35.48 -8.42
CA THR A 140 -20.40 36.57 -7.46
C THR A 140 -21.73 37.17 -7.00
N ASN A 141 -22.79 37.06 -7.81
CA ASN A 141 -24.07 37.68 -7.48
C ASN A 141 -25.25 36.70 -7.54
N GLU A 142 -26.25 36.99 -6.72
CA GLU A 142 -27.41 36.11 -6.53
C GLU A 142 -28.30 36.06 -7.78
N LYS A 143 -28.42 37.16 -8.52
CA LYS A 143 -29.25 37.22 -9.74
C LYS A 143 -28.74 36.23 -10.79
N GLU A 144 -27.43 36.24 -11.04
CA GLU A 144 -26.84 35.29 -11.98
C GLU A 144 -27.05 33.83 -11.56
N ALA A 145 -26.91 33.54 -10.28
CA ALA A 145 -27.17 32.17 -9.77
C ALA A 145 -28.65 31.78 -9.98
N LYS A 146 -29.60 32.70 -9.76
CA LYS A 146 -31.03 32.48 -10.06
C LYS A 146 -31.28 32.23 -11.55
N ASP A 147 -30.65 33.02 -12.42
CA ASP A 147 -30.78 32.87 -13.88
C ASP A 147 -30.23 31.51 -14.35
N ILE A 148 -29.16 31.02 -13.76
CA ILE A 148 -28.60 29.65 -13.99
C ILE A 148 -29.60 28.58 -13.53
N ILE A 149 -30.16 28.69 -12.34
CA ILE A 149 -31.17 27.74 -11.83
C ILE A 149 -32.37 27.68 -12.77
N VAL A 150 -32.88 28.84 -13.26
CA VAL A 150 -34.00 28.85 -14.21
C VAL A 150 -33.68 28.09 -15.49
N GLN A 151 -32.47 28.24 -16.05
CA GLN A 151 -32.03 27.51 -17.25
C GLN A 151 -31.95 26.00 -17.03
N LEU A 152 -31.57 25.57 -15.82
CA LEU A 152 -31.37 24.17 -15.47
C LEU A 152 -32.66 23.47 -14.99
N SER A 153 -33.61 24.21 -14.42
CA SER A 153 -34.76 23.68 -13.70
C SER A 153 -35.72 22.77 -14.52
N LYS A 154 -35.73 22.96 -15.84
CA LYS A 154 -36.56 22.18 -16.78
C LYS A 154 -35.82 20.94 -17.35
N LEU A 155 -34.58 20.74 -16.98
CA LEU A 155 -33.73 19.66 -17.50
C LEU A 155 -33.59 18.55 -16.46
N SER A 156 -33.33 17.33 -16.94
CA SER A 156 -33.05 16.16 -16.12
C SER A 156 -32.06 15.22 -16.79
N GLY A 157 -31.51 14.26 -16.03
CA GLY A 157 -30.64 13.23 -16.55
C GLY A 157 -29.42 13.80 -17.31
N LYS A 158 -29.14 13.24 -18.49
CA LYS A 158 -27.98 13.62 -19.29
C LYS A 158 -28.02 15.09 -19.73
N ALA A 159 -29.19 15.59 -20.18
CA ALA A 159 -29.35 16.98 -20.62
C ALA A 159 -29.04 17.99 -19.49
N LEU A 160 -29.45 17.70 -18.27
CA LEU A 160 -29.10 18.50 -17.10
C LEU A 160 -27.59 18.49 -16.85
N ASN A 161 -26.97 17.33 -16.86
CA ASN A 161 -25.53 17.21 -16.63
C ASN A 161 -24.68 17.95 -17.67
N ASP A 162 -25.04 17.79 -18.96
CA ASP A 162 -24.31 18.44 -20.07
C ASP A 162 -24.45 19.97 -19.98
N LYS A 163 -25.66 20.47 -19.76
CA LYS A 163 -25.93 21.93 -19.64
C LYS A 163 -25.28 22.51 -18.39
N PHE A 164 -25.31 21.78 -17.27
CA PHE A 164 -24.63 22.20 -16.04
C PHE A 164 -23.12 22.32 -16.26
N ALA A 165 -22.50 21.30 -16.87
CA ALA A 165 -21.06 21.34 -17.16
C ALA A 165 -20.68 22.48 -18.12
N GLN A 166 -21.51 22.75 -19.13
CA GLN A 166 -21.33 23.91 -20.02
C GLN A 166 -21.34 25.20 -19.22
N LEU A 167 -22.40 25.46 -18.43
CA LEU A 167 -22.52 26.68 -17.63
C LEU A 167 -21.44 26.82 -16.58
N ALA A 168 -20.96 25.73 -16.00
CA ALA A 168 -19.83 25.72 -15.06
C ALA A 168 -18.56 26.25 -15.74
N LYS A 169 -18.26 25.75 -16.96
CA LYS A 169 -17.09 26.22 -17.73
C LYS A 169 -17.18 27.68 -18.13
N GLU A 170 -18.38 28.13 -18.49
CA GLU A 170 -18.62 29.47 -19.01
C GLU A 170 -18.69 30.53 -17.90
N LYS A 171 -19.29 30.20 -16.75
CA LYS A 171 -19.72 31.17 -15.73
C LYS A 171 -19.08 31.01 -14.36
N SER A 172 -18.62 29.80 -14.01
CA SER A 172 -18.09 29.58 -12.67
C SER A 172 -16.77 30.32 -12.45
N ILE A 173 -16.72 31.05 -11.34
CA ILE A 173 -15.49 31.72 -10.87
C ILE A 173 -14.58 30.73 -10.10
N ASP A 174 -15.07 29.55 -9.75
CA ASP A 174 -14.23 28.49 -9.16
C ASP A 174 -13.37 27.85 -10.23
N LYS A 175 -12.10 28.27 -10.33
CA LYS A 175 -11.14 27.77 -11.32
C LYS A 175 -10.71 26.33 -11.03
N GLY A 176 -10.90 25.85 -9.80
CA GLY A 176 -10.52 24.49 -9.41
C GLY A 176 -11.40 23.41 -10.07
N SER A 177 -12.69 23.70 -10.23
CA SER A 177 -13.66 22.72 -10.78
C SER A 177 -14.27 23.13 -12.12
N SER A 178 -14.28 24.42 -12.48
CA SER A 178 -14.96 24.92 -13.69
C SER A 178 -14.54 24.22 -14.96
N ALA A 179 -13.23 23.97 -15.17
CA ALA A 179 -12.70 23.30 -16.35
C ALA A 179 -13.23 21.85 -16.48
N GLN A 180 -13.50 21.18 -15.36
CA GLN A 180 -14.10 19.86 -15.27
C GLN A 180 -15.65 19.90 -15.19
N GLY A 181 -16.27 21.03 -15.60
CA GLY A 181 -17.73 21.17 -15.59
C GLY A 181 -18.33 21.30 -14.18
N GLY A 182 -17.55 21.82 -13.23
CA GLY A 182 -17.94 22.03 -11.84
C GLY A 182 -17.85 20.79 -10.95
N ASP A 183 -17.24 19.68 -11.40
CA ASP A 183 -17.16 18.42 -10.66
C ASP A 183 -16.27 18.57 -9.41
N LEU A 184 -16.87 18.27 -8.25
CA LEU A 184 -16.20 18.25 -6.94
C LEU A 184 -15.85 16.83 -6.47
N GLY A 185 -16.27 15.80 -7.22
CA GLY A 185 -16.13 14.41 -6.80
C GLY A 185 -16.94 14.08 -5.55
N TRP A 186 -16.48 13.08 -4.81
CA TRP A 186 -17.05 12.64 -3.53
C TRP A 186 -16.46 13.45 -2.38
N PHE A 187 -17.31 14.00 -1.52
CA PHE A 187 -16.88 14.72 -0.33
C PHE A 187 -17.73 14.38 0.90
N ALA A 188 -17.12 14.50 2.07
CA ALA A 188 -17.82 14.41 3.35
C ALA A 188 -18.31 15.82 3.78
N GLU A 189 -19.31 15.87 4.66
CA GLU A 189 -19.87 17.12 5.15
C GLU A 189 -18.81 18.06 5.74
N SER A 190 -17.85 17.51 6.50
CA SER A 190 -16.79 18.27 7.17
C SER A 190 -15.73 18.86 6.24
N THR A 191 -15.73 18.51 4.95
CA THR A 191 -14.72 18.98 3.97
C THR A 191 -15.17 20.20 3.18
N MET A 192 -16.41 20.64 3.35
CA MET A 192 -16.98 21.77 2.66
C MET A 192 -17.43 22.85 3.64
N VAL A 193 -17.57 24.10 3.15
CA VAL A 193 -18.15 25.17 3.96
C VAL A 193 -19.59 24.83 4.33
N LYS A 194 -19.96 25.14 5.56
CA LYS A 194 -21.22 24.67 6.16
C LYS A 194 -22.47 24.96 5.31
N PRO A 195 -22.71 26.17 4.77
CA PRO A 195 -23.90 26.41 3.96
C PRO A 195 -24.00 25.50 2.71
N PHE A 196 -22.84 25.24 2.08
CA PHE A 196 -22.77 24.37 0.91
C PHE A 196 -23.03 22.90 1.29
N ALA A 197 -22.39 22.42 2.35
CA ALA A 197 -22.55 21.05 2.85
C ALA A 197 -24.03 20.78 3.23
N ASP A 198 -24.64 21.64 4.06
CA ASP A 198 -26.03 21.52 4.49
C ASP A 198 -26.96 21.40 3.28
N ALA A 199 -26.77 22.25 2.26
CA ALA A 199 -27.57 22.21 1.04
C ALA A 199 -27.34 20.91 0.26
N ALA A 200 -26.09 20.56 -0.04
CA ALA A 200 -25.76 19.38 -0.83
C ALA A 200 -26.24 18.07 -0.16
N PHE A 201 -26.09 17.97 1.16
CA PHE A 201 -26.51 16.77 1.89
C PHE A 201 -28.04 16.63 1.97
N SER A 202 -28.78 17.75 2.09
CA SER A 202 -30.26 17.73 2.14
C SER A 202 -30.95 17.46 0.80
N MET A 203 -30.26 17.70 -0.33
CA MET A 203 -30.84 17.55 -1.68
C MET A 203 -31.10 16.09 -2.04
N LYS A 204 -32.06 15.87 -2.96
CA LYS A 204 -32.27 14.57 -3.60
C LYS A 204 -31.24 14.34 -4.72
N LYS A 205 -30.84 13.08 -4.91
CA LYS A 205 -29.99 12.66 -6.03
C LYS A 205 -30.61 13.05 -7.37
N GLY A 206 -29.78 13.55 -8.28
CA GLY A 206 -30.17 13.95 -9.63
C GLY A 206 -30.90 15.30 -9.70
N THR A 207 -30.86 16.13 -8.63
CA THR A 207 -31.52 17.44 -8.60
C THR A 207 -30.52 18.58 -8.42
N ILE A 208 -30.89 19.77 -8.86
CA ILE A 208 -30.18 21.02 -8.57
C ILE A 208 -30.72 21.71 -7.32
N SER A 209 -29.94 22.60 -6.73
CA SER A 209 -30.42 23.50 -5.68
C SER A 209 -31.55 24.39 -6.19
N LYS A 210 -32.65 24.50 -5.41
CA LYS A 210 -33.82 25.30 -5.80
C LYS A 210 -33.59 26.78 -5.71
N THR A 211 -32.67 27.20 -4.85
CA THR A 211 -32.25 28.59 -4.62
C THR A 211 -30.73 28.63 -4.59
N PRO A 212 -30.15 29.82 -4.89
CA PRO A 212 -28.72 30.02 -4.71
C PRO A 212 -28.29 29.76 -3.26
N VAL A 213 -27.17 29.01 -3.08
CA VAL A 213 -26.61 28.76 -1.76
C VAL A 213 -25.49 29.78 -1.51
N LYS A 214 -25.70 30.66 -0.54
CA LYS A 214 -24.73 31.71 -0.21
C LYS A 214 -23.61 31.16 0.70
N SER A 215 -22.39 31.53 0.37
CA SER A 215 -21.20 31.32 1.23
C SER A 215 -20.32 32.57 1.18
N ASP A 216 -19.19 32.56 1.89
CA ASP A 216 -18.21 33.64 1.83
C ASP A 216 -17.53 33.77 0.45
N PHE A 217 -17.60 32.70 -0.37
CA PHE A 217 -17.05 32.70 -1.73
C PHE A 217 -18.00 33.23 -2.79
N GLY A 218 -19.28 33.40 -2.48
CA GLY A 218 -20.31 33.86 -3.42
C GLY A 218 -21.57 32.98 -3.36
N TYR A 219 -22.21 32.80 -4.50
CA TYR A 219 -23.47 32.06 -4.65
C TYR A 219 -23.26 30.83 -5.47
N HIS A 220 -23.57 29.69 -4.88
CA HIS A 220 -23.42 28.37 -5.49
C HIS A 220 -24.78 27.92 -6.07
N VAL A 221 -24.72 27.36 -7.28
CA VAL A 221 -25.74 26.47 -7.82
C VAL A 221 -25.16 25.03 -7.73
N ILE A 222 -25.87 24.11 -7.10
CA ILE A 222 -25.38 22.77 -6.79
C ILE A 222 -26.20 21.74 -7.58
N LEU A 223 -25.52 20.78 -8.20
CA LEU A 223 -26.14 19.56 -8.75
C LEU A 223 -25.64 18.35 -7.94
N LYS A 224 -26.55 17.72 -7.20
CA LYS A 224 -26.24 16.49 -6.48
C LYS A 224 -26.30 15.30 -7.43
N GLU A 225 -25.19 14.67 -7.70
CA GLU A 225 -25.11 13.51 -8.58
C GLU A 225 -25.41 12.19 -7.85
N ASP A 226 -24.84 12.02 -6.64
CA ASP A 226 -25.02 10.79 -5.86
C ASP A 226 -24.82 11.04 -4.36
N ALA A 227 -25.12 10.01 -3.55
CA ALA A 227 -24.89 10.02 -2.11
C ALA A 227 -24.56 8.62 -1.59
N ARG A 228 -23.68 8.57 -0.60
CA ARG A 228 -23.35 7.37 0.17
C ARG A 228 -23.71 7.63 1.62
N ALA A 229 -24.47 6.74 2.21
CA ALA A 229 -24.81 6.82 3.63
C ALA A 229 -23.58 6.56 4.50
N LYS A 230 -23.59 7.10 5.71
CA LYS A 230 -22.66 6.71 6.76
C LYS A 230 -22.72 5.20 6.95
N SER A 231 -21.58 4.53 6.97
CA SER A 231 -21.52 3.07 7.15
C SER A 231 -20.39 2.68 8.06
N THR A 232 -20.65 1.76 8.98
CA THR A 232 -19.61 1.17 9.83
C THR A 232 -19.22 -0.17 9.22
N MET A 233 -17.93 -0.36 8.97
CA MET A 233 -17.39 -1.63 8.51
C MET A 233 -17.69 -2.70 9.57
N SER A 234 -18.12 -3.87 9.13
CA SER A 234 -18.38 -4.99 10.03
C SER A 234 -17.10 -5.49 10.70
N TYR A 235 -17.24 -6.14 11.85
CA TYR A 235 -16.09 -6.77 12.51
C TYR A 235 -15.31 -7.69 11.57
N ASN A 236 -16.00 -8.49 10.76
CA ASN A 236 -15.36 -9.44 9.85
C ASN A 236 -14.48 -8.75 8.79
N GLU A 237 -14.89 -7.57 8.31
CA GLU A 237 -14.12 -6.79 7.33
C GLU A 237 -12.82 -6.23 7.93
N VAL A 238 -12.79 -5.93 9.22
CA VAL A 238 -11.66 -5.27 9.88
C VAL A 238 -10.87 -6.17 10.84
N LYS A 239 -11.39 -7.38 11.11
CA LYS A 239 -10.82 -8.33 12.07
C LYS A 239 -9.32 -8.56 11.89
N ALA A 240 -8.90 -8.91 10.67
CA ALA A 240 -7.49 -9.22 10.41
C ALA A 240 -6.57 -8.01 10.68
N GLY A 241 -7.03 -6.80 10.34
CA GLY A 241 -6.28 -5.57 10.65
C GLY A 241 -6.19 -5.31 12.15
N ILE A 242 -7.29 -5.51 12.88
CA ILE A 242 -7.33 -5.34 14.34
C ILE A 242 -6.40 -6.37 15.02
N GLU A 243 -6.49 -7.64 14.64
CA GLU A 243 -5.63 -8.71 15.19
C GLU A 243 -4.15 -8.42 14.94
N SER A 244 -3.81 -7.97 13.73
CA SER A 244 -2.43 -7.57 13.39
C SER A 244 -1.93 -6.42 14.26
N ASN A 245 -2.75 -5.39 14.48
CA ASN A 245 -2.39 -4.26 15.32
C ASN A 245 -2.21 -4.68 16.78
N ILE A 246 -3.12 -5.48 17.33
CA ILE A 246 -3.02 -5.99 18.70
C ILE A 246 -1.75 -6.82 18.86
N LYS A 247 -1.47 -7.72 17.92
CA LYS A 247 -0.27 -8.55 17.92
C LYS A 247 1.01 -7.71 17.90
N MET A 248 1.03 -6.63 17.12
CA MET A 248 2.17 -5.71 17.06
C MET A 248 2.36 -4.96 18.40
N GLU A 249 1.29 -4.50 19.02
CA GLU A 249 1.37 -3.84 20.34
C GLU A 249 1.85 -4.82 21.44
N GLU A 250 1.32 -6.05 21.47
CA GLU A 250 1.77 -7.09 22.39
C GLU A 250 3.26 -7.44 22.17
N PHE A 251 3.69 -7.51 20.91
CA PHE A 251 5.11 -7.71 20.58
C PHE A 251 5.99 -6.58 21.14
N LYS A 252 5.57 -5.34 20.92
CA LYS A 252 6.29 -4.16 21.42
C LYS A 252 6.38 -4.16 22.97
N GLU A 253 5.29 -4.49 23.64
CA GLU A 253 5.27 -4.61 25.12
C GLU A 253 6.22 -5.72 25.59
N LEU A 254 6.16 -6.91 24.99
CA LEU A 254 7.05 -8.03 25.31
C LEU A 254 8.53 -7.69 25.08
N MET A 255 8.84 -7.02 23.99
CA MET A 255 10.21 -6.59 23.67
C MET A 255 10.71 -5.54 24.67
N ASN A 256 9.88 -4.56 25.05
CA ASN A 256 10.22 -3.56 26.05
C ASN A 256 10.48 -4.21 27.43
N LYS A 257 9.60 -5.12 27.85
CA LYS A 257 9.78 -5.88 29.09
C LYS A 257 11.09 -6.68 29.06
N LYS A 258 11.33 -7.36 27.92
CA LYS A 258 12.55 -8.15 27.75
C LYS A 258 13.81 -7.28 27.79
N ALA A 259 13.78 -6.12 27.14
CA ALA A 259 14.88 -5.16 27.16
C ALA A 259 15.16 -4.67 28.60
N GLN A 260 14.12 -4.36 29.39
CA GLN A 260 14.25 -3.96 30.78
C GLN A 260 14.86 -5.09 31.64
N GLU A 261 14.37 -6.33 31.50
CA GLU A 261 14.90 -7.50 32.22
C GLU A 261 16.39 -7.72 31.92
N LEU A 262 16.77 -7.62 30.62
CA LEU A 262 18.14 -7.79 30.20
C LEU A 262 19.02 -6.66 30.72
N ARG A 263 18.52 -5.42 30.64
CA ARG A 263 19.20 -4.22 31.15
C ARG A 263 19.50 -4.29 32.64
N GLN A 264 18.55 -4.79 33.45
CA GLN A 264 18.72 -4.96 34.91
C GLN A 264 19.81 -6.00 35.25
N LYS A 265 20.00 -7.00 34.40
CA LYS A 265 21.02 -8.05 34.62
C LYS A 265 22.38 -7.66 34.07
N ALA A 266 22.48 -6.62 33.26
CA ALA A 266 23.71 -6.17 32.65
C ALA A 266 24.40 -5.11 33.51
N LYS A 267 25.72 -5.23 33.65
CA LYS A 267 26.54 -4.15 34.22
C LYS A 267 26.84 -3.16 33.11
N VAL A 268 26.27 -1.95 33.18
CA VAL A 268 26.46 -0.90 32.17
C VAL A 268 27.12 0.29 32.85
N GLU A 269 28.24 0.70 32.30
CA GLU A 269 28.99 1.89 32.74
C GLU A 269 29.03 2.88 31.57
N TYR A 270 28.62 4.09 31.81
CA TYR A 270 28.76 5.20 30.85
C TYR A 270 30.08 5.92 31.13
N LYS A 271 30.84 6.16 30.07
CA LYS A 271 32.14 6.89 30.13
C LYS A 271 31.99 8.25 29.50
#